data_ceeb0b064670bba2aea4fcc0d38382b9
#
_entry.id   ceeb0b064670bba2aea4fcc0d38382b9
#
_cell.length_a   1.000
_cell.length_b   1.000
_cell.length_c   1.000
_cell.angle_alpha   90.00
_cell.angle_beta   90.00
_cell.angle_gamma   90.00
#
_symmetry.space_group_name_H-M   'P 1'
#
loop_
_entity.id
_entity.type
_entity.pdbx_description
1 polymer ?
#
loop_
_entity_poly.entity_id
_entity_poly.type
_entity_poly.pdbx_seq_one_letter_code
_entity_poly.pdbx_strand_id
1 'polypeptide(L)'
;MTKKVAVINDLSGLGRCSLTAAISVLSAMGIQACPLPTAILSSQTEYPSYYCYDFTDKMDYFRQEWKKLGTSFSGIYTGYVASVCQIEQIMHFLDTFQTADTFLLVDPVMGDDGVTYDMYTSGLLS
;
A
#
# COMPACT_ATOMS: atom_id res chain seq x y z
N MET A 1 1.79 20.50 13.82
CA MET A 1 0.83 19.71 13.06
C MET A 1 1.45 18.39 12.64
N THR A 2 0.75 17.28 12.85
CA THR A 2 1.28 15.96 12.50
C THR A 2 1.27 15.77 10.99
N LYS A 3 2.41 15.36 10.45
CA LYS A 3 2.49 15.01 9.02
C LYS A 3 1.76 13.71 8.76
N LYS A 4 1.11 13.61 7.60
CA LYS A 4 0.40 12.41 7.18
C LYS A 4 1.07 11.80 5.97
N VAL A 5 1.23 10.49 5.99
CA VAL A 5 1.76 9.72 4.87
C VAL A 5 0.76 8.63 4.52
N ALA A 6 0.30 8.63 3.28
CA ALA A 6 -0.55 7.54 2.79
C ALA A 6 0.34 6.33 2.52
N VAL A 7 -0.06 5.18 3.04
CA VAL A 7 0.71 3.93 2.89
C VAL A 7 -0.16 2.94 2.14
N ILE A 8 0.22 2.65 0.91
CA ILE A 8 -0.52 1.73 0.02
C ILE A 8 0.22 0.41 -0.01
N ASN A 9 -0.30 -0.58 0.71
CA ASN A 9 0.35 -1.87 0.85
C ASN A 9 -0.65 -2.90 1.36
N ASP A 10 -0.25 -4.16 1.41
CA ASP A 10 -1.09 -5.22 1.96
C ASP A 10 -1.06 -5.19 3.49
N LEU A 11 -2.10 -5.75 4.10
CA LEU A 11 -2.22 -5.87 5.55
C LEU A 11 -2.29 -7.35 5.92
N SER A 12 -1.33 -7.81 6.70
CA SER A 12 -1.29 -9.18 7.21
C SER A 12 -1.58 -9.22 8.69
N GLY A 13 -2.45 -10.14 9.11
CA GLY A 13 -2.81 -10.28 10.52
C GLY A 13 -1.69 -10.84 11.36
N LEU A 14 -1.01 -11.88 10.86
CA LEU A 14 0.17 -12.46 11.52
C LEU A 14 1.40 -12.13 10.71
N GLY A 15 2.40 -11.57 11.37
CA GLY A 15 3.64 -11.16 10.75
C GLY A 15 3.91 -9.68 10.97
N ARG A 16 5.18 -9.28 10.88
CA ARG A 16 5.60 -7.90 11.06
C ARG A 16 6.12 -7.35 9.74
N CYS A 17 5.19 -7.17 8.79
CA CYS A 17 5.56 -6.74 7.45
C CYS A 17 4.48 -5.82 6.88
N SER A 18 4.74 -5.26 5.72
CA SER A 18 3.79 -4.47 4.94
C SER A 18 3.19 -3.33 5.76
N LEU A 19 1.85 -3.18 5.78
CA LEU A 19 1.20 -2.08 6.50
C LEU A 19 1.52 -2.10 8.00
N THR A 20 1.56 -3.27 8.62
CA THR A 20 1.83 -3.37 10.06
C THR A 20 3.19 -2.78 10.40
N ALA A 21 4.20 -3.13 9.63
CA ALA A 21 5.55 -2.60 9.84
C ALA A 21 5.61 -1.09 9.54
N ALA A 22 5.02 -0.65 8.44
CA ALA A 22 5.05 0.75 8.03
C ALA A 22 4.35 1.64 9.06
N ILE A 23 3.19 1.22 9.57
CA ILE A 23 2.46 1.97 10.59
C ILE A 23 3.31 2.13 11.85
N SER A 24 3.94 1.05 12.29
CA SER A 24 4.77 1.09 13.50
C SER A 24 5.97 2.02 13.35
N VAL A 25 6.68 1.93 12.22
CA VAL A 25 7.86 2.77 11.97
C VAL A 25 7.48 4.25 11.88
N LEU A 26 6.46 4.57 11.09
CA LEU A 26 6.03 5.96 10.92
C LEU A 26 5.52 6.56 12.22
N SER A 27 4.76 5.78 13.01
CA SER A 27 4.26 6.24 14.29
C SER A 27 5.40 6.55 15.26
N ALA A 28 6.45 5.72 15.27
CA ALA A 28 7.63 5.97 16.10
C ALA A 28 8.36 7.26 15.70
N MET A 29 8.23 7.67 14.45
CA MET A 29 8.80 8.91 13.93
C MET A 29 7.89 10.13 14.14
N GLY A 30 6.73 9.96 14.76
CA GLY A 30 5.77 11.04 14.95
C GLY A 30 4.96 11.38 13.71
N ILE A 31 4.88 10.47 12.75
CA ILE A 31 4.14 10.62 11.48
C ILE A 31 2.88 9.79 11.54
N GLN A 32 1.75 10.35 11.11
CA GLN A 32 0.51 9.59 11.01
C GLN A 32 0.52 8.78 9.73
N ALA A 33 0.55 7.45 9.87
CA ALA A 33 0.39 6.56 8.74
C ALA A 33 -1.11 6.42 8.42
N CYS A 34 -1.46 6.63 7.16
CA CYS A 34 -2.86 6.51 6.69
C CYS A 34 -2.92 5.32 5.74
N PRO A 35 -3.32 4.15 6.22
CA PRO A 35 -3.24 2.93 5.41
C PRO A 35 -4.33 2.83 4.37
N LEU A 36 -3.93 2.47 3.15
CA LEU A 36 -4.83 2.06 2.09
C LEU A 36 -4.45 0.62 1.74
N PRO A 37 -5.20 -0.38 2.21
CA PRO A 37 -4.84 -1.76 1.95
C PRO A 37 -5.07 -2.15 0.48
N THR A 38 -4.13 -2.90 -0.08
CA THR A 38 -4.27 -3.50 -1.40
C THR A 38 -4.82 -4.91 -1.31
N ALA A 39 -4.54 -5.59 -0.21
CA ALA A 39 -5.03 -6.92 0.10
C ALA A 39 -5.02 -7.11 1.60
N ILE A 40 -5.88 -7.98 2.08
CA ILE A 40 -5.95 -8.30 3.51
C ILE A 40 -5.68 -9.80 3.63
N LEU A 41 -4.65 -10.16 4.38
CA LEU A 41 -4.22 -11.54 4.55
C LEU A 41 -4.32 -11.92 6.02
N SER A 42 -4.65 -13.20 6.27
CA SER A 42 -4.65 -13.73 7.64
C SER A 42 -3.25 -13.75 8.22
N SER A 43 -2.26 -13.98 7.36
CA SER A 43 -0.85 -14.03 7.74
C SER A 43 -0.02 -13.73 6.50
N GLN A 44 1.27 -13.45 6.70
CA GLN A 44 2.18 -13.26 5.58
C GLN A 44 2.35 -14.57 4.79
N THR A 45 2.72 -14.46 3.52
CA THR A 45 2.74 -15.59 2.59
C THR A 45 3.79 -16.66 2.89
N GLU A 46 4.71 -16.39 3.79
CA GLU A 46 5.72 -17.37 4.23
C GLU A 46 5.12 -18.47 5.10
N TYR A 47 3.94 -18.27 5.67
CA TYR A 47 3.26 -19.27 6.48
C TYR A 47 2.73 -20.39 5.58
N PRO A 48 2.62 -21.63 6.08
CA PRO A 48 2.18 -22.77 5.26
C PRO A 48 0.80 -22.62 4.66
N SER A 49 -0.06 -21.83 5.28
CA SER A 49 -1.43 -21.59 4.81
C SER A 49 -1.86 -20.21 5.21
N TYR A 50 -2.60 -19.54 4.35
CA TYR A 50 -3.13 -18.22 4.64
C TYR A 50 -4.37 -17.95 3.80
N TYR A 51 -5.23 -17.06 4.31
CA TYR A 51 -6.35 -16.52 3.56
C TYR A 51 -5.98 -15.14 3.04
N CYS A 52 -6.31 -14.87 1.78
CA CYS A 52 -6.05 -13.56 1.19
C CYS A 52 -7.33 -13.01 0.56
N TYR A 53 -7.66 -11.77 0.91
CA TYR A 53 -8.75 -11.03 0.28
C TYR A 53 -8.15 -9.88 -0.54
N ASP A 54 -8.40 -9.91 -1.85
CA ASP A 54 -7.97 -8.83 -2.76
C ASP A 54 -8.88 -7.63 -2.56
N PHE A 55 -8.29 -6.49 -2.20
CA PHE A 55 -9.04 -5.28 -1.87
C PHE A 55 -9.14 -4.30 -3.05
N THR A 56 -8.67 -4.68 -4.23
CA THR A 56 -8.58 -3.80 -5.40
C THR A 56 -9.88 -3.07 -5.70
N ASP A 57 -11.00 -3.79 -5.69
CA ASP A 57 -12.31 -3.22 -6.04
C ASP A 57 -12.80 -2.18 -5.02
N LYS A 58 -12.21 -2.15 -3.83
CA LYS A 58 -12.61 -1.25 -2.75
C LYS A 58 -11.67 -0.09 -2.53
N MET A 59 -10.49 -0.12 -3.16
CA MET A 59 -9.46 0.90 -2.93
C MET A 59 -9.95 2.30 -3.28
N ASP A 60 -10.71 2.43 -4.36
CA ASP A 60 -11.15 3.74 -4.81
C ASP A 60 -12.14 4.42 -3.85
N TYR A 61 -12.85 3.66 -3.03
CA TYR A 61 -13.71 4.25 -2.00
C TYR A 61 -12.90 5.06 -0.99
N PHE A 62 -11.69 4.61 -0.65
CA PHE A 62 -10.80 5.35 0.25
C PHE A 62 -10.41 6.69 -0.37
N ARG A 63 -10.03 6.68 -1.64
CA ARG A 63 -9.68 7.91 -2.37
C ARG A 63 -10.83 8.90 -2.36
N GLN A 64 -12.04 8.42 -2.68
CA GLN A 64 -13.23 9.26 -2.74
C GLN A 64 -13.54 9.88 -1.39
N GLU A 65 -13.51 9.08 -0.33
CA GLU A 65 -13.85 9.56 1.01
C GLU A 65 -12.79 10.51 1.55
N TRP A 66 -11.52 10.20 1.33
CA TRP A 66 -10.45 11.08 1.78
C TRP A 66 -10.45 12.41 1.01
N LYS A 67 -10.84 12.38 -0.25
CA LYS A 67 -10.99 13.60 -1.04
C LYS A 67 -12.12 14.47 -0.50
N LYS A 68 -13.24 13.87 -0.14
CA LYS A 68 -14.37 14.59 0.48
C LYS A 68 -13.97 15.29 1.76
N LEU A 69 -13.08 14.68 2.55
CA LEU A 69 -12.60 15.23 3.80
C LEU A 69 -11.54 16.33 3.61
N GLY A 70 -11.11 16.57 2.38
CA GLY A 70 -10.08 17.55 2.09
C GLY A 70 -8.70 17.14 2.61
N THR A 71 -8.46 15.84 2.72
CA THR A 71 -7.18 15.32 3.25
C THR A 71 -6.03 15.63 2.29
N SER A 72 -4.88 15.98 2.86
CA SER A 72 -3.64 16.15 2.12
C SER A 72 -2.54 15.31 2.76
N PHE A 73 -1.54 14.94 1.95
CA PHE A 73 -0.46 14.08 2.41
C PHE A 73 0.89 14.71 2.15
N SER A 74 1.78 14.62 3.13
CA SER A 74 3.18 15.02 2.97
C SER A 74 3.96 14.01 2.14
N GLY A 75 3.51 12.76 2.12
CA GLY A 75 4.14 11.71 1.36
C GLY A 75 3.16 10.59 1.04
N ILE A 76 3.50 9.83 0.02
CA ILE A 76 2.77 8.63 -0.39
C ILE A 76 3.80 7.51 -0.56
N TYR A 77 3.59 6.42 0.16
CA TYR A 77 4.45 5.24 0.11
C TYR A 77 3.66 4.10 -0.50
N THR A 78 4.16 3.52 -1.59
CA THR A 78 3.55 2.34 -2.19
C THR A 78 4.51 1.17 -2.10
N GLY A 79 4.00 0.01 -1.67
CA GLY A 79 4.78 -1.22 -1.58
C GLY A 79 4.25 -2.27 -2.54
N TYR A 80 3.75 -3.34 -1.98
CA TYR A 80 3.27 -4.48 -2.73
C TYR A 80 2.10 -4.14 -3.66
N VAL A 81 2.20 -4.58 -4.92
CA VAL A 81 1.15 -4.42 -5.94
C VAL A 81 0.81 -5.80 -6.51
N ALA A 82 -0.45 -6.20 -6.43
CA ALA A 82 -0.89 -7.53 -6.80
C ALA A 82 -1.34 -7.67 -8.27
N SER A 83 -1.69 -6.57 -8.94
CA SER A 83 -2.26 -6.65 -10.29
C SER A 83 -2.12 -5.33 -11.03
N VAL A 84 -2.33 -5.39 -12.35
CA VAL A 84 -2.39 -4.19 -13.19
C VAL A 84 -3.53 -3.27 -12.76
N CYS A 85 -4.66 -3.85 -12.35
CA CYS A 85 -5.80 -3.06 -11.86
C CYS A 85 -5.43 -2.26 -10.61
N GLN A 86 -4.58 -2.79 -9.74
CA GLN A 86 -4.11 -2.04 -8.59
C GLN A 86 -3.20 -0.88 -8.99
N ILE A 87 -2.40 -1.06 -10.03
CA ILE A 87 -1.59 0.04 -10.56
C ILE A 87 -2.49 1.20 -11.00
N GLU A 88 -3.58 0.90 -11.69
CA GLU A 88 -4.54 1.93 -12.12
C GLU A 88 -5.15 2.65 -10.92
N GLN A 89 -5.51 1.91 -9.87
CA GLN A 89 -6.05 2.51 -8.63
C GLN A 89 -5.02 3.42 -7.97
N ILE A 90 -3.76 2.98 -7.92
CA ILE A 90 -2.68 3.78 -7.35
C ILE A 90 -2.47 5.05 -8.17
N MET A 91 -2.49 4.96 -9.49
CA MET A 91 -2.34 6.14 -10.35
C MET A 91 -3.47 7.13 -10.13
N HIS A 92 -4.71 6.67 -9.98
CA HIS A 92 -5.84 7.54 -9.65
C HIS A 92 -5.63 8.22 -8.29
N PHE A 93 -5.12 7.47 -7.33
CA PHE A 93 -4.82 8.02 -6.00
C PHE A 93 -3.77 9.13 -6.09
N LEU A 94 -2.71 8.88 -6.86
CA LEU A 94 -1.65 9.87 -7.06
C LEU A 94 -2.17 11.13 -7.76
N ASP A 95 -3.00 10.95 -8.80
CA ASP A 95 -3.61 12.09 -9.50
C ASP A 95 -4.46 12.95 -8.57
N THR A 96 -5.09 12.33 -7.57
CA THR A 96 -5.94 13.05 -6.63
C THR A 96 -5.14 13.78 -5.54
N PHE A 97 -4.08 13.16 -5.01
CA PHE A 97 -3.44 13.63 -3.78
C PHE A 97 -1.99 14.09 -3.95
N GLN A 98 -1.29 13.69 -5.01
CA GLN A 98 0.09 14.09 -5.17
C GLN A 98 0.19 15.54 -5.63
N THR A 99 0.97 16.35 -4.88
CA THR A 99 1.27 17.73 -5.24
C THR A 99 2.78 17.87 -5.36
N ALA A 100 3.24 19.08 -5.71
CA ALA A 100 4.68 19.36 -5.79
C ALA A 100 5.39 19.16 -4.45
N ASP A 101 4.65 19.28 -3.34
CA ASP A 101 5.19 19.14 -1.99
C ASP A 101 5.03 17.74 -1.41
N THR A 102 4.43 16.82 -2.16
CA THR A 102 4.19 15.44 -1.73
C THR A 102 5.29 14.55 -2.28
N PHE A 103 6.12 13.97 -1.39
CA PHE A 103 7.12 13.02 -1.87
C PHE A 103 6.47 11.67 -2.18
N LEU A 104 7.04 10.95 -3.12
CA LEU A 104 6.57 9.63 -3.50
C LEU A 104 7.69 8.63 -3.32
N LEU A 105 7.44 7.60 -2.52
CA LEU A 105 8.37 6.49 -2.33
C LEU A 105 7.72 5.22 -2.84
N VAL A 106 8.35 4.60 -3.83
CA VAL A 106 7.87 3.35 -4.41
C VAL A 106 8.85 2.25 -4.05
N ASP A 107 8.35 1.20 -3.41
CA ASP A 107 9.15 0.04 -3.03
C ASP A 107 8.56 -1.19 -3.74
N PRO A 108 8.97 -1.45 -4.99
CA PRO A 108 8.38 -2.54 -5.77
C PRO A 108 8.95 -3.89 -5.33
N VAL A 109 8.38 -4.46 -4.29
CA VAL A 109 8.79 -5.77 -3.77
C VAL A 109 8.29 -6.84 -4.73
N MET A 110 9.16 -7.30 -5.65
CA MET A 110 8.81 -8.27 -6.68
C MET A 110 9.21 -9.70 -6.35
N GLY A 111 10.07 -9.89 -5.33
CA GLY A 111 10.55 -11.22 -4.99
C GLY A 111 11.39 -11.21 -3.72
N ASP A 112 11.87 -12.38 -3.36
CA ASP A 112 12.70 -12.58 -2.19
C ASP A 112 13.73 -13.67 -2.52
N ASP A 113 14.99 -13.46 -2.12
CA ASP A 113 16.09 -14.40 -2.40
C ASP A 113 16.21 -14.76 -3.88
N GLY A 114 15.94 -13.79 -4.77
CA GLY A 114 16.02 -14.01 -6.21
C GLY A 114 14.81 -14.69 -6.81
N VAL A 115 13.78 -14.97 -6.02
CA VAL A 115 12.54 -15.61 -6.49
C VAL A 115 11.42 -14.57 -6.53
N THR A 116 10.79 -14.42 -7.69
CA THR A 116 9.66 -13.51 -7.84
C THR A 116 8.45 -14.03 -7.08
N TYR A 117 7.76 -13.15 -6.35
CA TYR A 117 6.53 -13.52 -5.65
C TYR A 117 5.46 -13.99 -6.64
N ASP A 118 4.70 -15.01 -6.24
CA ASP A 118 3.71 -15.68 -7.10
C ASP A 118 2.64 -14.74 -7.65
N MET A 119 2.30 -13.69 -6.91
CA MET A 119 1.23 -12.80 -7.31
C MET A 119 1.67 -11.77 -8.36
N TYR A 120 2.95 -11.68 -8.69
CA TYR A 120 3.41 -10.82 -9.78
C TYR A 120 3.22 -11.55 -11.10
N THR A 121 2.54 -10.90 -12.03
CA THR A 121 2.33 -11.43 -13.38
C THR A 121 3.31 -10.79 -14.35
N SER A 122 3.45 -11.36 -15.55
CA SER A 122 4.31 -10.80 -16.57
C SER A 122 3.90 -9.36 -16.94
N GLY A 123 2.60 -9.06 -16.86
CA GLY A 123 2.11 -7.71 -17.11
C GLY A 123 2.59 -6.69 -16.09
N LEU A 124 2.77 -7.09 -14.84
CA LEU A 124 3.28 -6.21 -13.79
C LEU A 124 4.79 -5.99 -13.90
N LEU A 125 5.52 -6.98 -14.43
CA LEU A 125 6.97 -6.92 -14.53
C LEU A 125 7.44 -6.23 -15.80
N SER A 126 6.58 -6.09 -16.77
CA SER A 126 6.90 -5.41 -18.02
C SER A 126 6.53 -3.92 -17.92
#